data_e3d88849968d01f08088037bc46993d9
#
_entry.id   e3d88849968d01f08088037bc46993d9
#
_cell.length_a   1.000
_cell.length_b   1.000
_cell.length_c   1.000
_cell.angle_alpha   90.00
_cell.angle_beta   90.00
_cell.angle_gamma   90.00
#
_symmetry.space_group_name_H-M   'P 1'
#
loop_
_entity.id
_entity.type
_entity.pdbx_description
1 polymer ?
#
loop_
_entity_poly.entity_id
_entity_poly.type
_entity_poly.pdbx_seq_one_letter_code
_entity_poly.pdbx_strand_id
1 'polypeptide(L)'
;MSKNFLHKPFKYAYYNATLIIIGLNIAVFLLMKVMQSTFPRLMSYLALNTWNVTRGHMYWQFFTYMFVHDLSSFQHIFFNMLGLLFFGVPLEKAMGSKEFTLLYFLSGIFCGVVSFAIYLATGMYYVFLYGASGAVYAILLAYAVVFPRAKIFIWGILPLPAPILIAVYAGIEVASQIFSLQSGTAHMTHLAGFAFAWLYFVIRMGIHPLTVWKNAYR
;
A
#
# COMPACT_ATOMS: atom_id res chain seq x y z
N MET A 1 27.29 -21.92 -1.16
CA MET A 1 26.09 -21.17 -1.51
C MET A 1 26.43 -19.68 -1.50
N SER A 2 26.49 -19.05 -2.65
CA SER A 2 26.69 -17.60 -2.79
C SER A 2 25.54 -16.90 -2.05
N LYS A 3 25.84 -16.18 -0.96
CA LYS A 3 24.84 -15.33 -0.27
C LYS A 3 24.52 -14.18 -1.22
N ASN A 4 23.42 -14.29 -1.96
CA ASN A 4 22.94 -13.20 -2.79
C ASN A 4 22.88 -11.92 -1.95
N PHE A 5 23.53 -10.86 -2.41
CA PHE A 5 23.57 -9.55 -1.74
C PHE A 5 22.15 -9.02 -1.42
N LEU A 6 21.18 -9.38 -2.26
CA LEU A 6 19.77 -9.00 -2.09
C LEU A 6 19.09 -9.66 -0.87
N HIS A 7 19.55 -10.84 -0.43
CA HIS A 7 18.97 -11.56 0.73
C HIS A 7 19.58 -11.13 2.08
N LYS A 8 19.97 -9.86 2.21
CA LYS A 8 20.49 -9.32 3.47
C LYS A 8 19.54 -8.24 3.97
N PRO A 9 18.55 -8.59 4.83
CA PRO A 9 17.73 -7.60 5.49
C PRO A 9 18.60 -6.65 6.34
N PHE A 10 18.10 -5.46 6.61
CA PHE A 10 18.80 -4.51 7.46
C PHE A 10 18.99 -5.06 8.88
N LYS A 11 20.05 -4.59 9.55
CA LYS A 11 20.19 -4.82 10.99
C LYS A 11 18.94 -4.30 11.70
N TYR A 12 18.38 -5.11 12.58
CA TYR A 12 17.17 -4.77 13.32
C TYR A 12 17.32 -3.44 14.06
N ALA A 13 16.32 -2.57 13.90
CA ALA A 13 16.16 -1.33 14.63
C ALA A 13 14.66 -1.05 14.73
N TYR A 14 14.20 -0.51 15.86
CA TYR A 14 12.79 -0.17 16.08
C TYR A 14 12.66 1.26 16.58
N TYR A 15 11.89 2.09 15.85
CA TYR A 15 11.68 3.51 16.17
C TYR A 15 10.27 4.01 15.81
N ASN A 16 9.26 3.13 15.81
CA ASN A 16 7.85 3.44 15.54
C ASN A 16 7.59 4.09 14.17
N ALA A 17 8.26 3.61 13.11
CA ALA A 17 8.11 4.14 11.75
C ALA A 17 6.64 4.13 11.28
N THR A 18 5.87 3.10 11.63
CA THR A 18 4.43 3.03 11.33
C THR A 18 3.67 4.22 11.91
N LEU A 19 3.90 4.56 13.18
CA LEU A 19 3.22 5.69 13.82
C LEU A 19 3.65 7.03 13.23
N ILE A 20 4.93 7.16 12.85
CA ILE A 20 5.44 8.35 12.15
C ILE A 20 4.72 8.50 10.79
N ILE A 21 4.59 7.43 10.01
CA ILE A 21 3.91 7.44 8.72
C ILE A 21 2.42 7.79 8.89
N ILE A 22 1.74 7.22 9.90
CA ILE A 22 0.35 7.58 10.23
C ILE A 22 0.26 9.07 10.56
N GLY A 23 1.12 9.58 11.44
CA GLY A 23 1.15 10.99 11.83
C GLY A 23 1.36 11.92 10.65
N LEU A 24 2.29 11.58 9.73
CA LEU A 24 2.53 12.35 8.52
C LEU A 24 1.31 12.38 7.59
N ASN A 25 0.63 11.24 7.38
CA ASN A 25 -0.58 11.18 6.57
C ASN A 25 -1.71 12.04 7.15
N ILE A 26 -1.93 11.95 8.47
CA ILE A 26 -2.93 12.78 9.17
C ILE A 26 -2.57 14.26 9.07
N ALA A 27 -1.30 14.62 9.29
CA ALA A 27 -0.84 16.01 9.20
C ALA A 27 -1.04 16.59 7.79
N VAL A 28 -0.66 15.84 6.74
CA VAL A 28 -0.87 16.24 5.34
C VAL A 28 -2.36 16.39 5.05
N PHE A 29 -3.20 15.44 5.47
CA PHE A 29 -4.64 15.50 5.28
C PHE A 29 -5.26 16.76 5.92
N LEU A 30 -4.94 17.04 7.18
CA LEU A 30 -5.45 18.21 7.89
C LEU A 30 -4.95 19.50 7.25
N LEU A 31 -3.67 19.57 6.88
CA LEU A 31 -3.11 20.73 6.18
C LEU A 31 -3.84 20.99 4.86
N MET A 32 -4.02 19.94 4.03
CA MET A 32 -4.74 20.06 2.76
C MET A 32 -6.20 20.45 2.97
N LYS A 33 -6.85 19.93 4.02
CA LYS A 33 -8.23 20.27 4.38
C LYS A 33 -8.40 21.77 4.73
N VAL A 34 -7.43 22.33 5.46
CA VAL A 34 -7.40 23.77 5.79
C VAL A 34 -7.08 24.60 4.54
N MET A 35 -6.14 24.14 3.73
CA MET A 35 -5.66 24.90 2.57
C MET A 35 -6.53 24.78 1.31
N GLN A 36 -7.53 23.89 1.27
CA GLN A 36 -8.30 23.61 0.05
C GLN A 36 -9.01 24.83 -0.54
N SER A 37 -9.43 25.78 0.28
CA SER A 37 -10.05 27.03 -0.16
C SER A 37 -9.06 28.04 -0.72
N THR A 38 -7.86 28.13 -0.11
CA THR A 38 -6.81 29.09 -0.50
C THR A 38 -5.96 28.57 -1.67
N PHE A 39 -5.73 27.25 -1.71
CA PHE A 39 -4.94 26.59 -2.73
C PHE A 39 -5.71 25.41 -3.38
N PRO A 40 -6.77 25.68 -4.15
CA PRO A 40 -7.65 24.62 -4.69
C PRO A 40 -6.92 23.65 -5.63
N ARG A 41 -5.77 24.03 -6.19
CA ARG A 41 -4.95 23.18 -7.05
C ARG A 41 -3.96 22.29 -6.30
N LEU A 42 -3.87 22.39 -4.96
CA LEU A 42 -2.89 21.63 -4.18
C LEU A 42 -3.05 20.11 -4.38
N MET A 43 -4.30 19.63 -4.45
CA MET A 43 -4.57 18.22 -4.71
C MET A 43 -4.03 17.77 -6.07
N SER A 44 -4.26 18.54 -7.14
CA SER A 44 -3.75 18.23 -8.48
C SER A 44 -2.23 18.32 -8.58
N TYR A 45 -1.58 19.07 -7.70
CA TYR A 45 -0.14 19.20 -7.63
C TYR A 45 0.54 18.00 -6.95
N LEU A 46 -0.13 17.39 -5.97
CA LEU A 46 0.43 16.32 -5.14
C LEU A 46 -0.06 14.91 -5.54
N ALA A 47 -1.32 14.77 -5.99
CA ALA A 47 -1.87 13.51 -6.46
C ALA A 47 -1.25 13.09 -7.80
N LEU A 48 -1.09 11.78 -8.02
CA LEU A 48 -0.51 11.28 -9.26
C LEU A 48 -1.50 11.38 -10.41
N ASN A 49 -1.08 12.06 -11.48
CA ASN A 49 -1.88 12.25 -12.67
C ASN A 49 -1.00 12.12 -13.93
N THR A 50 -1.47 11.35 -14.90
CA THR A 50 -0.68 11.03 -16.10
C THR A 50 -0.35 12.26 -16.94
N TRP A 51 -1.28 13.20 -17.10
CA TRP A 51 -1.04 14.45 -17.81
C TRP A 51 0.02 15.31 -17.13
N ASN A 52 -0.08 15.46 -15.80
CA ASN A 52 0.87 16.24 -15.01
C ASN A 52 2.29 15.67 -15.08
N VAL A 53 2.42 14.34 -15.03
CA VAL A 53 3.73 13.69 -15.15
C VAL A 53 4.31 13.85 -16.56
N THR A 54 3.52 13.59 -17.61
CA THR A 54 4.03 13.56 -18.99
C THR A 54 4.25 14.95 -19.59
N ARG A 55 3.39 15.91 -19.27
CA ARG A 55 3.42 17.27 -19.83
C ARG A 55 3.93 18.31 -18.83
N GLY A 56 3.64 18.11 -17.53
CA GLY A 56 4.07 19.03 -16.47
C GLY A 56 5.38 18.63 -15.79
N HIS A 57 5.97 17.47 -16.14
CA HIS A 57 7.20 16.92 -15.53
C HIS A 57 7.12 16.81 -14.00
N MET A 58 5.92 16.57 -13.44
CA MET A 58 5.67 16.50 -12.01
C MET A 58 6.01 15.11 -11.45
N TYR A 59 7.27 14.69 -11.57
CA TYR A 59 7.71 13.34 -11.17
C TYR A 59 7.62 13.07 -9.67
N TRP A 60 7.60 14.11 -8.81
CA TRP A 60 7.38 13.94 -7.37
C TRP A 60 6.03 13.30 -7.05
N GLN A 61 5.06 13.35 -7.96
CA GLN A 61 3.74 12.74 -7.79
C GLN A 61 3.81 11.23 -7.58
N PHE A 62 4.83 10.53 -8.08
CA PHE A 62 5.05 9.10 -7.79
C PHE A 62 5.28 8.80 -6.31
N PHE A 63 5.63 9.80 -5.52
CA PHE A 63 5.84 9.68 -4.08
C PHE A 63 4.77 10.41 -3.28
N THR A 64 4.43 11.65 -3.66
CA THR A 64 3.54 12.49 -2.86
C THR A 64 2.10 11.99 -2.84
N TYR A 65 1.64 11.30 -3.87
CA TYR A 65 0.28 10.77 -3.95
C TYR A 65 -0.09 9.87 -2.78
N MET A 66 0.89 9.18 -2.19
CA MET A 66 0.70 8.27 -1.05
C MET A 66 0.21 8.98 0.21
N PHE A 67 0.45 10.27 0.32
CA PHE A 67 0.07 11.10 1.48
C PHE A 67 -1.22 11.88 1.24
N VAL A 68 -1.68 11.95 -0.01
CA VAL A 68 -2.93 12.64 -0.37
C VAL A 68 -4.11 11.71 -0.12
N HIS A 69 -5.19 12.24 0.47
CA HIS A 69 -6.42 11.46 0.69
C HIS A 69 -7.64 12.28 0.26
N ASP A 70 -8.77 11.59 0.08
CA ASP A 70 -10.03 12.22 -0.28
C ASP A 70 -10.45 13.26 0.78
N LEU A 71 -10.49 14.51 0.37
CA LEU A 71 -10.87 15.62 1.27
C LEU A 71 -12.38 15.74 1.48
N SER A 72 -13.19 15.05 0.68
CA SER A 72 -14.65 15.04 0.83
C SER A 72 -15.12 14.04 1.91
N SER A 73 -14.33 13.04 2.22
CA SER A 73 -14.66 11.97 3.17
C SER A 73 -13.49 11.58 4.06
N PHE A 74 -13.77 11.43 5.36
CA PHE A 74 -12.80 10.87 6.32
C PHE A 74 -12.58 9.35 6.17
N GLN A 75 -13.50 8.65 5.51
CA GLN A 75 -13.44 7.18 5.42
C GLN A 75 -12.16 6.70 4.75
N HIS A 76 -11.72 7.36 3.69
CA HIS A 76 -10.54 6.95 2.93
C HIS A 76 -9.27 7.00 3.79
N ILE A 77 -8.99 8.13 4.47
CA ILE A 77 -7.83 8.20 5.36
C ILE A 77 -8.00 7.30 6.59
N PHE A 78 -9.19 7.24 7.17
CA PHE A 78 -9.47 6.43 8.35
C PHE A 78 -9.11 4.96 8.12
N PHE A 79 -9.60 4.34 7.05
CA PHE A 79 -9.33 2.92 6.79
C PHE A 79 -7.87 2.66 6.41
N ASN A 80 -7.20 3.58 5.71
CA ASN A 80 -5.77 3.48 5.46
C ASN A 80 -4.95 3.50 6.76
N MET A 81 -5.22 4.46 7.63
CA MET A 81 -4.50 4.58 8.91
C MET A 81 -4.83 3.43 9.86
N LEU A 82 -6.07 2.96 9.86
CA LEU A 82 -6.49 1.78 10.63
C LEU A 82 -5.76 0.52 10.16
N GLY A 83 -5.65 0.32 8.84
CA GLY A 83 -4.87 -0.78 8.25
C GLY A 83 -3.39 -0.71 8.66
N LEU A 84 -2.78 0.47 8.57
CA LEU A 84 -1.40 0.66 9.03
C LEU A 84 -1.25 0.39 10.54
N LEU A 85 -2.19 0.83 11.35
CA LEU A 85 -2.13 0.63 12.80
C LEU A 85 -2.19 -0.86 13.16
N PHE A 86 -3.17 -1.59 12.62
CA PHE A 86 -3.39 -2.99 12.96
C PHE A 86 -2.39 -3.96 12.35
N PHE A 87 -1.95 -3.71 11.12
CA PHE A 87 -1.05 -4.62 10.40
C PHE A 87 0.38 -4.10 10.36
N GLY A 88 0.56 -2.79 10.24
CA GLY A 88 1.88 -2.18 10.15
C GLY A 88 2.66 -2.24 11.46
N VAL A 89 2.04 -1.90 12.60
CA VAL A 89 2.74 -1.89 13.90
C VAL A 89 3.30 -3.28 14.27
N PRO A 90 2.53 -4.38 14.23
CA PRO A 90 3.10 -5.70 14.54
C PRO A 90 4.11 -6.16 13.47
N LEU A 91 3.89 -5.83 12.19
CA LEU A 91 4.82 -6.16 11.12
C LEU A 91 6.16 -5.43 11.30
N GLU A 92 6.13 -4.14 11.62
CA GLU A 92 7.33 -3.35 11.92
C GLU A 92 8.11 -3.93 13.11
N LYS A 93 7.41 -4.33 14.17
CA LYS A 93 8.04 -4.99 15.33
C LYS A 93 8.73 -6.31 14.95
N ALA A 94 8.18 -7.05 13.98
CA ALA A 94 8.74 -8.32 13.55
C ALA A 94 9.95 -8.15 12.62
N MET A 95 9.89 -7.24 11.64
CA MET A 95 10.95 -7.10 10.63
C MET A 95 11.91 -5.93 10.88
N GLY A 96 11.61 -5.05 11.82
CA GLY A 96 12.35 -3.83 12.13
C GLY A 96 11.92 -2.65 11.26
N SER A 97 12.06 -1.44 11.83
CA SER A 97 11.59 -0.20 11.20
C SER A 97 12.23 0.10 9.86
N LYS A 98 13.53 -0.20 9.68
CA LYS A 98 14.22 0.07 8.41
C LYS A 98 13.67 -0.78 7.26
N GLU A 99 13.47 -2.09 7.51
CA GLU A 99 12.94 -3.00 6.50
C GLU A 99 11.47 -2.70 6.21
N PHE A 100 10.68 -2.39 7.25
CA PHE A 100 9.29 -1.96 7.14
C PHE A 100 9.16 -0.69 6.30
N THR A 101 9.97 0.33 6.58
CA THR A 101 9.96 1.61 5.85
C THR A 101 10.32 1.40 4.38
N LEU A 102 11.33 0.57 4.10
CA LEU A 102 11.70 0.23 2.73
C LEU A 102 10.55 -0.46 1.99
N LEU A 103 9.93 -1.47 2.60
CA LEU A 103 8.77 -2.17 2.03
C LEU A 103 7.64 -1.19 1.73
N TYR A 104 7.27 -0.33 2.69
CA TYR A 104 6.17 0.63 2.56
C TYR A 104 6.39 1.60 1.40
N PHE A 105 7.52 2.30 1.37
CA PHE A 105 7.75 3.31 0.35
C PHE A 105 8.00 2.73 -1.04
N LEU A 106 8.75 1.63 -1.14
CA LEU A 106 8.97 0.99 -2.45
C LEU A 106 7.68 0.41 -3.02
N SER A 107 6.82 -0.18 -2.18
CA SER A 107 5.52 -0.68 -2.65
C SER A 107 4.62 0.46 -3.14
N GLY A 108 4.58 1.59 -2.42
CA GLY A 108 3.82 2.75 -2.86
C GLY A 108 4.34 3.32 -4.18
N ILE A 109 5.64 3.54 -4.31
CA ILE A 109 6.23 4.02 -5.58
C ILE A 109 5.93 3.04 -6.72
N PHE A 110 6.09 1.74 -6.49
CA PHE A 110 5.78 0.70 -7.49
C PHE A 110 4.31 0.75 -7.90
N CYS A 111 3.39 0.86 -6.95
CA CYS A 111 1.95 1.01 -7.22
C CYS A 111 1.67 2.26 -8.08
N GLY A 112 2.31 3.38 -7.76
CA GLY A 112 2.20 4.60 -8.55
C GLY A 112 2.70 4.42 -10.00
N VAL A 113 3.85 3.75 -10.18
CA VAL A 113 4.41 3.47 -11.51
C VAL A 113 3.51 2.54 -12.32
N VAL A 114 3.00 1.46 -11.71
CA VAL A 114 2.08 0.52 -12.38
C VAL A 114 0.78 1.23 -12.78
N SER A 115 0.19 2.01 -11.87
CA SER A 115 -1.03 2.76 -12.16
C SER A 115 -0.82 3.80 -13.25
N PHE A 116 0.29 4.54 -13.21
CA PHE A 116 0.67 5.48 -14.27
C PHE A 116 0.79 4.79 -15.64
N ALA A 117 1.46 3.63 -15.70
CA ALA A 117 1.62 2.86 -16.93
C ALA A 117 0.26 2.40 -17.48
N ILE A 118 -0.64 1.93 -16.61
CA ILE A 118 -2.00 1.54 -17.00
C ILE A 118 -2.78 2.75 -17.52
N TYR A 119 -2.77 3.89 -16.82
CA TYR A 119 -3.50 5.09 -17.22
C TYR A 119 -2.96 5.65 -18.56
N LEU A 120 -1.65 5.60 -18.75
CA LEU A 120 -1.03 5.99 -20.02
C LEU A 120 -1.48 5.08 -21.16
N ALA A 121 -1.47 3.77 -20.96
CA ALA A 121 -1.85 2.78 -21.97
C ALA A 121 -3.34 2.79 -22.30
N THR A 122 -4.20 3.15 -21.33
CA THR A 122 -5.67 3.20 -21.49
C THR A 122 -6.21 4.59 -21.85
N GLY A 123 -5.34 5.60 -22.00
CA GLY A 123 -5.75 6.97 -22.31
C GLY A 123 -6.42 7.73 -21.14
N MET A 124 -6.28 7.25 -19.93
CA MET A 124 -6.85 7.86 -18.71
C MET A 124 -5.99 9.02 -18.19
N TYR A 125 -5.76 10.03 -19.02
CA TYR A 125 -4.82 11.11 -18.72
C TYR A 125 -5.24 12.04 -17.58
N TYR A 126 -6.53 12.14 -17.28
CA TYR A 126 -7.09 13.11 -16.33
C TYR A 126 -7.55 12.49 -15.00
N VAL A 127 -7.33 11.19 -14.83
CA VAL A 127 -7.62 10.51 -13.57
C VAL A 127 -6.53 10.85 -12.55
N PHE A 128 -6.94 11.13 -11.32
CA PHE A 128 -6.05 11.36 -10.19
C PHE A 128 -5.99 10.12 -9.31
N LEU A 129 -4.79 9.59 -9.11
CA LEU A 129 -4.52 8.56 -8.12
C LEU A 129 -4.01 9.23 -6.84
N TYR A 130 -4.59 8.85 -5.70
CA TYR A 130 -4.19 9.30 -4.37
C TYR A 130 -4.54 8.26 -3.31
N GLY A 131 -3.77 8.25 -2.23
CA GLY A 131 -3.95 7.38 -1.06
C GLY A 131 -2.77 6.45 -0.81
N ALA A 132 -2.64 6.07 0.46
CA ALA A 132 -1.64 5.11 0.93
C ALA A 132 -2.02 3.65 0.61
N SER A 133 -3.22 3.40 0.08
CA SER A 133 -3.83 2.07 0.03
C SER A 133 -2.99 1.03 -0.71
N GLY A 134 -2.34 1.36 -1.81
CA GLY A 134 -1.44 0.44 -2.50
C GLY A 134 -0.33 -0.11 -1.59
N ALA A 135 0.30 0.77 -0.78
CA ALA A 135 1.28 0.37 0.22
C ALA A 135 0.63 -0.39 1.39
N VAL A 136 -0.58 -0.01 1.81
CA VAL A 136 -1.33 -0.74 2.85
C VAL A 136 -1.64 -2.17 2.41
N TYR A 137 -2.03 -2.40 1.16
CA TYR A 137 -2.25 -3.74 0.61
C TYR A 137 -0.95 -4.56 0.58
N ALA A 138 0.19 -3.93 0.28
CA ALA A 138 1.49 -4.60 0.41
C ALA A 138 1.79 -5.00 1.86
N ILE A 139 1.50 -4.12 2.84
CA ILE A 139 1.65 -4.41 4.27
C ILE A 139 0.71 -5.54 4.72
N LEU A 140 -0.52 -5.61 4.22
CA LEU A 140 -1.47 -6.70 4.48
C LEU A 140 -0.91 -8.06 4.05
N LEU A 141 -0.39 -8.16 2.82
CA LEU A 141 0.23 -9.41 2.35
C LEU A 141 1.47 -9.75 3.18
N ALA A 142 2.33 -8.77 3.44
CA ALA A 142 3.51 -8.95 4.27
C ALA A 142 3.16 -9.47 5.67
N TYR A 143 2.11 -8.92 6.28
CA TYR A 143 1.59 -9.40 7.57
C TYR A 143 1.17 -10.87 7.49
N ALA A 144 0.45 -11.28 6.45
CA ALA A 144 0.01 -12.66 6.26
C ALA A 144 1.19 -13.63 6.00
N VAL A 145 2.31 -13.15 5.47
CA VAL A 145 3.53 -13.97 5.33
C VAL A 145 4.27 -14.10 6.67
N VAL A 146 4.37 -13.03 7.44
CA VAL A 146 5.09 -13.03 8.72
C VAL A 146 4.26 -13.71 9.83
N PHE A 147 2.94 -13.52 9.81
CA PHE A 147 2.00 -14.05 10.80
C PHE A 147 0.94 -14.95 10.17
N PRO A 148 1.31 -16.07 9.52
CA PRO A 148 0.37 -16.88 8.74
C PRO A 148 -0.75 -17.53 9.58
N ARG A 149 -0.50 -17.77 10.87
CA ARG A 149 -1.50 -18.34 11.81
C ARG A 149 -2.34 -17.28 12.53
N ALA A 150 -2.06 -15.99 12.32
CA ALA A 150 -2.85 -14.92 12.92
C ALA A 150 -4.30 -14.99 12.42
N LYS A 151 -5.24 -14.86 13.36
CA LYS A 151 -6.67 -14.73 13.05
C LYS A 151 -7.05 -13.26 13.10
N ILE A 152 -7.63 -12.78 12.02
CA ILE A 152 -8.14 -11.41 11.90
C ILE A 152 -9.65 -11.49 12.04
N PHE A 153 -10.19 -10.79 13.03
CA PHE A 153 -11.62 -10.79 13.31
C PHE A 153 -12.33 -9.75 12.44
N ILE A 154 -13.03 -10.21 11.38
CA ILE A 154 -13.87 -9.33 10.57
C ILE A 154 -15.09 -8.95 11.41
N TRP A 155 -15.33 -7.62 11.52
CA TRP A 155 -16.37 -7.05 12.38
C TRP A 155 -16.31 -7.50 13.84
N GLY A 156 -15.12 -7.92 14.32
CA GLY A 156 -14.93 -8.43 15.66
C GLY A 156 -15.55 -9.82 15.94
N ILE A 157 -16.16 -10.46 14.94
CA ILE A 157 -16.96 -11.68 15.09
C ILE A 157 -16.33 -12.85 14.33
N LEU A 158 -16.04 -12.68 13.03
CA LEU A 158 -15.60 -13.77 12.16
C LEU A 158 -14.07 -13.87 12.11
N PRO A 159 -13.44 -14.89 12.74
CA PRO A 159 -12.00 -15.07 12.70
C PRO A 159 -11.59 -15.70 11.37
N LEU A 160 -10.88 -14.94 10.53
CA LEU A 160 -10.26 -15.45 9.31
C LEU A 160 -8.74 -15.52 9.47
N PRO A 161 -8.10 -16.63 9.08
CA PRO A 161 -6.64 -16.68 8.95
C PRO A 161 -6.12 -15.61 7.98
N ALA A 162 -5.01 -14.97 8.34
CA ALA A 162 -4.47 -13.87 7.54
C ALA A 162 -4.27 -14.22 6.04
N PRO A 163 -3.73 -15.39 5.65
CA PRO A 163 -3.62 -15.76 4.23
C PRO A 163 -4.97 -15.85 3.51
N ILE A 164 -6.02 -16.35 4.18
CA ILE A 164 -7.36 -16.45 3.60
C ILE A 164 -7.93 -15.05 3.40
N LEU A 165 -7.77 -14.16 4.36
CA LEU A 165 -8.20 -12.76 4.23
C LEU A 165 -7.56 -12.10 2.99
N ILE A 166 -6.25 -12.29 2.77
CA ILE A 166 -5.57 -11.75 1.59
C ILE A 166 -6.14 -12.33 0.30
N ALA A 167 -6.42 -13.64 0.25
CA ALA A 167 -7.03 -14.27 -0.92
C ALA A 167 -8.44 -13.70 -1.19
N VAL A 168 -9.23 -13.46 -0.15
CA VAL A 168 -10.56 -12.84 -0.26
C VAL A 168 -10.44 -11.42 -0.79
N TYR A 169 -9.56 -10.59 -0.22
CA TYR A 169 -9.35 -9.22 -0.72
C TYR A 169 -8.87 -9.21 -2.17
N ALA A 170 -7.89 -10.04 -2.53
CA ALA A 170 -7.44 -10.15 -3.92
C ALA A 170 -8.59 -10.56 -4.86
N GLY A 171 -9.41 -11.52 -4.44
CA GLY A 171 -10.60 -11.94 -5.20
C GLY A 171 -11.62 -10.80 -5.38
N ILE A 172 -11.88 -10.02 -4.34
CA ILE A 172 -12.77 -8.84 -4.40
C ILE A 172 -12.19 -7.80 -5.37
N GLU A 173 -10.89 -7.49 -5.30
CA GLU A 173 -10.26 -6.52 -6.20
C GLU A 173 -10.34 -6.96 -7.66
N VAL A 174 -10.08 -8.25 -7.95
CA VAL A 174 -10.20 -8.82 -9.30
C VAL A 174 -11.66 -8.79 -9.78
N ALA A 175 -12.61 -9.20 -8.94
CA ALA A 175 -14.03 -9.16 -9.28
C ALA A 175 -14.51 -7.74 -9.54
N SER A 176 -14.12 -6.78 -8.68
CA SER A 176 -14.48 -5.37 -8.85
C SER A 176 -13.91 -4.80 -10.16
N GLN A 177 -12.71 -5.19 -10.54
CA GLN A 177 -12.10 -4.78 -11.80
C GLN A 177 -12.86 -5.36 -13.02
N ILE A 178 -13.25 -6.64 -12.97
CA ILE A 178 -13.93 -7.33 -14.09
C ILE A 178 -15.36 -6.83 -14.25
N PHE A 179 -16.09 -6.73 -13.14
CA PHE A 179 -17.52 -6.41 -13.16
C PHE A 179 -17.80 -4.90 -13.06
N SER A 180 -16.78 -4.07 -13.02
CA SER A 180 -16.90 -2.60 -12.86
C SER A 180 -17.82 -2.22 -11.69
N LEU A 181 -17.77 -2.99 -10.59
CA LEU A 181 -18.64 -2.82 -9.42
C LEU A 181 -18.43 -1.49 -8.72
N GLN A 182 -17.25 -0.89 -8.89
CA GLN A 182 -16.93 0.48 -8.50
C GLN A 182 -16.11 1.10 -9.62
N SER A 183 -16.45 2.31 -10.03
CA SER A 183 -15.69 3.09 -11.02
C SER A 183 -14.36 3.52 -10.41
N GLY A 184 -13.39 2.60 -10.30
CA GLY A 184 -12.16 2.90 -9.58
C GLY A 184 -10.96 2.19 -10.15
N THR A 185 -10.07 2.97 -10.66
CA THR A 185 -8.71 2.66 -11.01
C THR A 185 -7.86 2.15 -9.82
N ALA A 186 -8.39 2.24 -8.61
CA ALA A 186 -7.72 1.82 -7.37
C ALA A 186 -7.53 0.28 -7.28
N HIS A 187 -8.39 -0.52 -7.90
CA HIS A 187 -8.30 -1.98 -7.83
C HIS A 187 -6.97 -2.52 -8.35
N MET A 188 -6.50 -2.02 -9.51
CA MET A 188 -5.20 -2.41 -10.05
C MET A 188 -4.03 -1.93 -9.18
N THR A 189 -4.17 -0.79 -8.53
CA THR A 189 -3.17 -0.28 -7.57
C THR A 189 -3.04 -1.20 -6.35
N HIS A 190 -4.16 -1.69 -5.82
CA HIS A 190 -4.19 -2.64 -4.70
C HIS A 190 -3.57 -3.99 -5.07
N LEU A 191 -3.93 -4.53 -6.23
CA LEU A 191 -3.33 -5.76 -6.77
C LEU A 191 -1.82 -5.59 -7.01
N ALA A 192 -1.38 -4.44 -7.49
CA ALA A 192 0.04 -4.11 -7.62
C ALA A 192 0.75 -4.11 -6.25
N GLY A 193 0.09 -3.64 -5.19
CA GLY A 193 0.61 -3.70 -3.81
C GLY A 193 0.85 -5.13 -3.35
N PHE A 194 -0.12 -6.04 -3.56
CA PHE A 194 0.06 -7.46 -3.28
C PHE A 194 1.19 -8.08 -4.10
N ALA A 195 1.24 -7.80 -5.41
CA ALA A 195 2.29 -8.32 -6.29
C ALA A 195 3.68 -7.84 -5.85
N PHE A 196 3.82 -6.55 -5.49
CA PHE A 196 5.08 -6.03 -4.99
C PHE A 196 5.54 -6.72 -3.71
N ALA A 197 4.66 -6.84 -2.72
CA ALA A 197 5.02 -7.49 -1.46
C ALA A 197 5.40 -8.96 -1.67
N TRP A 198 4.69 -9.67 -2.55
CA TRP A 198 5.07 -11.04 -2.94
C TRP A 198 6.50 -11.10 -3.49
N LEU A 199 6.81 -10.25 -4.48
CA LEU A 199 8.14 -10.15 -5.08
C LEU A 199 9.19 -9.74 -4.05
N TYR A 200 8.86 -8.81 -3.16
CA TYR A 200 9.74 -8.37 -2.09
C TYR A 200 10.16 -9.53 -1.18
N PHE A 201 9.20 -10.36 -0.75
CA PHE A 201 9.51 -11.53 0.07
C PHE A 201 10.35 -12.55 -0.69
N VAL A 202 10.05 -12.83 -1.95
CA VAL A 202 10.83 -13.79 -2.75
C VAL A 202 12.24 -13.27 -3.03
N ILE A 203 12.37 -12.03 -3.49
CA ILE A 203 13.64 -11.47 -3.97
C ILE A 203 14.50 -10.95 -2.81
N ARG A 204 13.90 -10.16 -1.91
CA ARG A 204 14.64 -9.46 -0.84
C ARG A 204 14.82 -10.33 0.40
N MET A 205 13.78 -11.07 0.79
CA MET A 205 13.80 -11.87 2.02
C MET A 205 14.16 -13.35 1.78
N GLY A 206 14.15 -13.83 0.53
CA GLY A 206 14.38 -15.24 0.21
C GLY A 206 13.27 -16.16 0.72
N ILE A 207 12.06 -15.63 0.91
CA ILE A 207 10.91 -16.31 1.50
C ILE A 207 9.83 -16.49 0.45
N HIS A 208 9.37 -17.73 0.24
CA HIS A 208 8.25 -18.02 -0.66
C HIS A 208 6.92 -18.04 0.11
N PRO A 209 6.00 -17.07 -0.07
CA PRO A 209 4.77 -16.95 0.70
C PRO A 209 3.92 -18.22 0.73
N LEU A 210 3.69 -18.88 -0.42
CA LEU A 210 2.92 -20.12 -0.48
C LEU A 210 3.54 -21.24 0.36
N THR A 211 4.86 -21.35 0.39
CA THR A 211 5.55 -22.37 1.19
C THR A 211 5.35 -22.10 2.68
N VAL A 212 5.44 -20.83 3.10
CA VAL A 212 5.17 -20.41 4.48
C VAL A 212 3.73 -20.77 4.87
N TRP A 213 2.75 -20.38 4.03
CA TRP A 213 1.34 -20.64 4.29
C TRP A 213 1.02 -22.14 4.35
N LYS A 214 1.52 -22.93 3.39
CA LYS A 214 1.35 -24.40 3.39
C LYS A 214 1.89 -25.04 4.66
N ASN A 215 3.08 -24.61 5.12
CA ASN A 215 3.71 -25.17 6.31
C ASN A 215 3.08 -24.69 7.61
N ALA A 216 2.43 -23.55 7.60
CA ALA A 216 1.73 -23.01 8.77
C ALA A 216 0.51 -23.85 9.18
N TYR A 217 -0.09 -24.62 8.25
CA TYR A 217 -1.32 -25.42 8.47
C TYR A 217 -1.11 -26.93 8.30
N ARG A 218 0.14 -27.37 8.23
CA ARG A 218 0.58 -28.77 8.41
C ARG A 218 0.93 -29.02 9.88
#